data_289db5f551775dab7e781f688916bf1a
#
_entry.id   289db5f551775dab7e781f688916bf1a
#
_cell.length_a   1.000
_cell.length_b   1.000
_cell.length_c   1.000
_cell.angle_alpha   90.00
_cell.angle_beta   90.00
_cell.angle_gamma   90.00
#
_symmetry.space_group_name_H-M   'P 1'
#
loop_
_entity.id
_entity.type
_entity.pdbx_description
1 polymer ?
#
loop_
_entity_poly.entity_id
_entity_poly.type
_entity_poly.pdbx_seq_one_letter_code
_entity_poly.pdbx_strand_id
1 'polypeptide(L)'
;YISNLVKYRNQEVKELVWDLNPFVDGFTDKETEFPQYINQRIHKEGWKIPNQNIFDTVMLKYGFDNKERFNSGKIYYSPIFIEEYKEKNLFDPYFVTYTGDKIRIDYLQKELDLNNTWQLEIDKEKISSKKPPSMISCETDKFFNVNSLKDYINKAFSCKKFYCMFAGMSLLMPAIGKQANVFHGLDRFNDMEVWFCKKQNNYINVGQLPKVR
;
A
#
# COMPACT_ATOMS: atom_id res chain seq x y z
N TYR A 1 24.68 3.82 0.32
CA TYR A 1 24.52 3.99 -1.12
C TYR A 1 23.59 2.94 -1.70
N ILE A 2 22.86 3.33 -2.73
CA ILE A 2 21.96 2.45 -3.49
C ILE A 2 22.57 2.21 -4.88
N SER A 3 22.52 0.98 -5.37
CA SER A 3 23.01 0.66 -6.72
C SER A 3 22.15 1.35 -7.79
N ASN A 4 22.77 1.96 -8.79
CA ASN A 4 22.09 2.50 -9.97
C ASN A 4 21.38 1.42 -10.81
N LEU A 5 21.63 0.14 -10.54
CA LEU A 5 20.90 -0.99 -11.14
C LEU A 5 19.50 -1.17 -10.56
N VAL A 6 19.18 -0.52 -9.44
CA VAL A 6 17.82 -0.55 -8.86
C VAL A 6 16.85 0.11 -9.82
N LYS A 7 15.85 -0.63 -10.23
CA LYS A 7 14.78 -0.14 -11.09
C LYS A 7 13.66 0.44 -10.23
N TYR A 8 13.28 1.66 -10.53
CA TYR A 8 12.11 2.33 -9.96
C TYR A 8 11.11 2.68 -11.08
N ARG A 9 9.83 2.77 -10.73
CA ARG A 9 8.77 2.97 -11.73
C ARG A 9 8.86 4.35 -12.41
N ASN A 10 9.16 5.37 -11.63
CA ASN A 10 9.30 6.74 -12.10
C ASN A 10 10.14 7.54 -11.10
N GLN A 11 10.48 8.78 -11.47
CA GLN A 11 11.32 9.66 -10.67
C GLN A 11 10.69 10.00 -9.30
N GLU A 12 9.38 10.14 -9.22
CA GLU A 12 8.68 10.47 -7.99
C GLU A 12 8.77 9.33 -6.96
N VAL A 13 8.65 8.07 -7.42
CA VAL A 13 8.88 6.89 -6.56
C VAL A 13 10.32 6.85 -6.05
N LYS A 14 11.30 7.17 -6.92
CA LYS A 14 12.70 7.27 -6.52
C LYS A 14 12.87 8.29 -5.41
N GLU A 15 12.33 9.48 -5.59
CA GLU A 15 12.41 10.56 -4.62
C GLU A 15 11.79 10.14 -3.27
N LEU A 16 10.57 9.64 -3.27
CA LEU A 16 9.84 9.28 -2.04
C LEU A 16 10.50 8.14 -1.25
N VAL A 17 11.09 7.17 -1.94
CA VAL A 17 11.65 5.97 -1.30
C VAL A 17 13.12 6.14 -0.93
N TRP A 18 13.89 6.84 -1.78
CA TRP A 18 15.34 6.89 -1.67
C TRP A 18 15.89 8.28 -1.39
N ASP A 19 15.55 9.28 -2.22
CA ASP A 19 16.20 10.60 -2.14
C ASP A 19 15.84 11.34 -0.85
N LEU A 20 14.62 11.17 -0.34
CA LEU A 20 14.18 11.73 0.94
C LEU A 20 14.60 10.90 2.16
N ASN A 21 15.15 9.71 1.95
CA ASN A 21 15.54 8.82 3.04
C ASN A 21 16.89 9.27 3.64
N PRO A 22 16.94 9.72 4.91
CA PRO A 22 18.16 10.24 5.53
C PRO A 22 19.25 9.19 5.72
N PHE A 23 18.96 7.93 5.51
CA PHE A 23 19.93 6.83 5.57
C PHE A 23 20.49 6.46 4.20
N VAL A 24 20.14 7.20 3.16
CA VAL A 24 20.64 6.99 1.79
C VAL A 24 21.52 8.16 1.38
N ASP A 25 22.83 7.94 1.37
CA ASP A 25 23.82 8.97 1.01
C ASP A 25 23.86 9.24 -0.51
N GLY A 26 23.28 8.36 -1.32
CA GLY A 26 23.23 8.54 -2.78
C GLY A 26 23.20 7.22 -3.55
N PHE A 27 23.46 7.32 -4.85
CA PHE A 27 23.49 6.21 -5.78
C PHE A 27 24.91 5.97 -6.29
N THR A 28 25.24 4.73 -6.64
CA THR A 28 26.57 4.35 -7.13
C THR A 28 26.49 3.33 -8.26
N ASP A 29 27.37 3.49 -9.25
CA ASP A 29 27.61 2.50 -10.32
C ASP A 29 28.68 1.48 -9.93
N LYS A 30 29.39 1.71 -8.82
CA LYS A 30 30.42 0.78 -8.37
C LYS A 30 29.76 -0.50 -7.88
N GLU A 31 30.20 -1.66 -8.42
CA GLU A 31 29.95 -2.91 -7.79
C GLU A 31 30.59 -2.85 -6.39
N THR A 32 29.75 -2.90 -5.37
CA THR A 32 30.24 -2.93 -4.01
C THR A 32 30.71 -4.34 -3.72
N GLU A 33 31.87 -4.50 -3.10
CA GLU A 33 32.41 -5.76 -2.61
C GLU A 33 31.55 -6.40 -1.50
N PHE A 34 30.43 -5.79 -1.18
CA PHE A 34 29.49 -6.32 -0.20
C PHE A 34 28.61 -7.40 -0.84
N PRO A 35 28.82 -8.68 -0.47
CA PRO A 35 28.11 -9.81 -1.08
C PRO A 35 26.62 -9.90 -0.70
N GLN A 36 26.07 -8.86 -0.10
CA GLN A 36 24.70 -8.86 0.38
C GLN A 36 23.76 -8.18 -0.62
N TYR A 37 23.63 -8.80 -1.79
CA TYR A 37 22.49 -8.50 -2.63
C TYR A 37 21.23 -8.91 -1.88
N ILE A 38 20.29 -7.97 -1.70
CA ILE A 38 18.90 -8.35 -1.51
C ILE A 38 18.50 -9.09 -2.77
N ASN A 39 18.62 -10.38 -2.75
CA ASN A 39 18.04 -11.19 -3.80
C ASN A 39 16.54 -10.94 -3.75
N GLN A 40 15.94 -10.55 -4.90
CA GLN A 40 14.49 -10.35 -5.03
C GLN A 40 13.65 -11.56 -4.55
N ARG A 41 14.30 -12.69 -4.26
CA ARG A 41 13.68 -13.88 -3.71
C ARG A 41 13.50 -13.88 -2.19
N ILE A 42 14.06 -12.90 -1.46
CA ILE A 42 13.90 -12.85 0.01
C ILE A 42 12.43 -12.86 0.40
N HIS A 43 11.59 -12.13 -0.32
CA HIS A 43 10.16 -12.14 -0.08
C HIS A 43 9.52 -13.51 -0.28
N LYS A 44 9.98 -14.32 -1.23
CA LYS A 44 9.46 -15.68 -1.45
C LYS A 44 9.87 -16.64 -0.34
N GLU A 45 11.05 -16.49 0.19
CA GLU A 45 11.55 -17.31 1.31
C GLU A 45 10.90 -16.88 2.63
N GLY A 46 10.67 -15.59 2.82
CA GLY A 46 9.99 -15.03 3.99
C GLY A 46 8.58 -15.56 4.19
N TRP A 47 7.89 -15.88 3.11
CA TRP A 47 6.53 -16.42 3.15
C TRP A 47 6.43 -17.79 3.78
N LYS A 48 7.54 -18.45 3.93
CA LYS A 48 7.63 -19.79 4.54
C LYS A 48 7.86 -19.76 6.03
N ILE A 49 8.09 -18.58 6.61
CA ILE A 49 8.36 -18.44 8.04
C ILE A 49 7.05 -18.05 8.75
N PRO A 50 6.42 -18.98 9.47
CA PRO A 50 5.20 -18.67 10.22
C PRO A 50 5.44 -17.53 11.23
N ASN A 51 4.45 -16.65 11.39
CA ASN A 51 4.45 -15.57 12.39
C ASN A 51 5.52 -14.48 12.21
N GLN A 52 6.16 -14.37 11.05
CA GLN A 52 7.04 -13.26 10.73
C GLN A 52 6.45 -12.41 9.60
N ASN A 53 6.44 -11.09 9.79
CA ASN A 53 6.10 -10.20 8.69
C ASN A 53 7.31 -10.01 7.74
N ILE A 54 7.07 -9.45 6.55
CA ILE A 54 8.11 -9.30 5.53
C ILE A 54 9.25 -8.38 6.00
N PHE A 55 8.96 -7.37 6.80
CA PHE A 55 9.97 -6.45 7.32
C PHE A 55 10.91 -7.16 8.27
N ASP A 56 10.37 -7.93 9.23
CA ASP A 56 11.15 -8.75 10.14
C ASP A 56 12.03 -9.75 9.38
N THR A 57 11.47 -10.41 8.36
CA THR A 57 12.21 -11.38 7.55
C THR A 57 13.37 -10.71 6.81
N VAL A 58 13.16 -9.55 6.22
CA VAL A 58 14.23 -8.80 5.54
C VAL A 58 15.30 -8.38 6.54
N MET A 59 14.92 -7.84 7.69
CA MET A 59 15.86 -7.42 8.73
C MET A 59 16.70 -8.57 9.23
N LEU A 60 16.09 -9.71 9.54
CA LEU A 60 16.82 -10.91 9.97
C LEU A 60 17.83 -11.40 8.92
N LYS A 61 17.47 -11.35 7.63
CA LYS A 61 18.38 -11.72 6.53
C LYS A 61 19.61 -10.82 6.43
N TYR A 62 19.50 -9.57 6.90
CA TYR A 62 20.63 -8.64 6.99
C TYR A 62 21.39 -8.71 8.31
N GLY A 63 21.06 -9.63 9.20
CA GLY A 63 21.70 -9.77 10.49
C GLY A 63 21.22 -8.75 11.54
N PHE A 64 20.13 -8.04 11.28
CA PHE A 64 19.52 -7.13 12.23
C PHE A 64 18.46 -7.83 13.06
N ASP A 65 18.87 -8.60 14.05
CA ASP A 65 17.98 -9.22 15.03
C ASP A 65 18.07 -8.48 16.38
N ASN A 66 17.43 -7.34 16.44
CA ASN A 66 17.29 -6.57 17.68
C ASN A 66 16.00 -6.92 18.46
N LYS A 67 15.26 -7.93 17.99
CA LYS A 67 13.95 -8.36 18.53
C LYS A 67 12.84 -7.30 18.43
N GLU A 68 13.08 -6.18 17.79
CA GLU A 68 12.03 -5.24 17.43
C GLU A 68 11.16 -5.83 16.33
N ARG A 69 9.90 -5.43 16.30
CA ARG A 69 8.94 -5.87 15.29
C ARG A 69 8.49 -4.68 14.47
N PHE A 70 8.77 -4.73 13.18
CA PHE A 70 8.36 -3.68 12.24
C PHE A 70 6.95 -3.99 11.74
N ASN A 71 6.01 -3.10 12.07
CA ASN A 71 4.60 -3.26 11.67
C ASN A 71 4.26 -2.48 10.40
N SER A 72 5.09 -1.53 10.00
CA SER A 72 4.94 -0.74 8.78
C SER A 72 6.29 -0.28 8.25
N GLY A 73 6.37 -0.05 6.94
CA GLY A 73 7.45 0.74 6.36
C GLY A 73 7.34 2.20 6.80
N LYS A 74 8.35 2.98 6.46
CA LYS A 74 8.37 4.44 6.66
C LYS A 74 8.80 5.11 5.38
N ILE A 75 8.12 6.18 5.00
CA ILE A 75 8.61 7.14 4.02
C ILE A 75 8.93 8.45 4.71
N TYR A 76 9.93 9.17 4.21
CA TYR A 76 10.41 10.41 4.80
C TYR A 76 9.83 11.66 4.13
N TYR A 77 8.72 11.50 3.47
CA TYR A 77 7.89 12.58 2.96
C TYR A 77 6.92 13.04 4.04
N SER A 78 6.89 14.33 4.31
CA SER A 78 5.89 14.95 5.21
C SER A 78 4.69 15.39 4.37
N PRO A 79 3.53 14.71 4.49
CA PRO A 79 2.35 15.09 3.72
C PRO A 79 1.88 16.50 4.05
N ILE A 80 1.43 17.22 3.03
CA ILE A 80 0.82 18.53 3.16
C ILE A 80 -0.68 18.33 3.40
N PHE A 81 -1.21 18.97 4.46
CA PHE A 81 -2.63 18.93 4.74
C PHE A 81 -3.40 19.85 3.79
N ILE A 82 -4.46 19.32 3.17
CA ILE A 82 -5.33 20.03 2.24
C ILE A 82 -6.73 20.15 2.86
N GLU A 83 -7.09 21.33 3.33
CA GLU A 83 -8.34 21.61 4.08
C GLU A 83 -9.60 21.16 3.34
N GLU A 84 -9.60 21.26 2.01
CA GLU A 84 -10.72 20.81 1.16
C GLU A 84 -11.13 19.36 1.39
N TYR A 85 -10.18 18.47 1.80
CA TYR A 85 -10.43 17.05 1.97
C TYR A 85 -10.77 16.64 3.41
N LYS A 86 -10.65 17.55 4.37
CA LYS A 86 -10.79 17.26 5.81
C LYS A 86 -12.07 16.51 6.20
N GLU A 87 -13.19 16.87 5.58
CA GLU A 87 -14.49 16.25 5.88
C GLU A 87 -14.90 15.16 4.88
N LYS A 88 -14.10 14.94 3.82
CA LYS A 88 -14.37 13.96 2.78
C LYS A 88 -13.86 12.57 3.16
N ASN A 89 -14.61 11.54 2.81
CA ASN A 89 -14.09 10.19 2.74
C ASN A 89 -13.55 9.94 1.34
N LEU A 90 -12.38 9.33 1.21
CA LEU A 90 -11.80 8.99 -0.09
C LEU A 90 -11.73 7.47 -0.26
N PHE A 91 -12.07 7.00 -1.43
CA PHE A 91 -12.01 5.58 -1.80
C PHE A 91 -11.13 5.36 -3.03
N ASP A 92 -10.11 4.52 -2.87
CA ASP A 92 -9.30 4.01 -3.97
C ASP A 92 -9.80 2.62 -4.38
N PRO A 93 -10.49 2.49 -5.52
CA PRO A 93 -11.06 1.25 -6.01
C PRO A 93 -10.05 0.35 -6.71
N TYR A 94 -8.82 0.81 -6.95
CA TYR A 94 -7.85 0.14 -7.81
C TYR A 94 -7.01 -0.88 -7.07
N PHE A 95 -6.69 -1.98 -7.76
CA PHE A 95 -5.81 -3.01 -7.25
C PHE A 95 -5.12 -3.78 -8.38
N VAL A 96 -3.93 -4.26 -8.13
CA VAL A 96 -3.16 -5.16 -9.01
C VAL A 96 -2.86 -6.49 -8.33
N THR A 97 -2.92 -6.52 -7.01
CA THR A 97 -2.70 -7.68 -6.18
C THR A 97 -4.02 -8.42 -5.99
N TYR A 98 -3.95 -9.72 -5.80
CA TYR A 98 -5.12 -10.53 -5.47
C TYR A 98 -5.79 -10.04 -4.17
N THR A 99 -7.06 -9.70 -4.27
CA THR A 99 -7.85 -9.15 -3.14
C THR A 99 -8.90 -10.14 -2.61
N GLY A 100 -8.97 -11.33 -3.22
CA GLY A 100 -9.99 -12.34 -2.98
C GLY A 100 -10.94 -12.53 -4.18
N ASP A 101 -11.46 -13.74 -4.36
CA ASP A 101 -12.26 -14.12 -5.55
C ASP A 101 -13.69 -13.61 -5.54
N LYS A 102 -14.19 -13.16 -4.37
CA LYS A 102 -15.63 -13.01 -4.18
C LYS A 102 -15.97 -11.72 -3.43
N ILE A 103 -15.47 -10.60 -3.93
CA ILE A 103 -15.86 -9.31 -3.37
C ILE A 103 -17.31 -9.03 -3.71
N ARG A 104 -18.09 -8.75 -2.68
CA ARG A 104 -19.47 -8.35 -2.79
C ARG A 104 -19.58 -6.83 -2.76
N ILE A 105 -19.97 -6.28 -3.90
CA ILE A 105 -20.12 -4.83 -4.07
C ILE A 105 -21.19 -4.27 -3.12
N ASP A 106 -22.28 -4.99 -2.90
CA ASP A 106 -23.34 -4.59 -1.99
C ASP A 106 -22.87 -4.46 -0.51
N TYR A 107 -21.96 -5.31 -0.07
CA TYR A 107 -21.34 -5.19 1.26
C TYR A 107 -20.34 -4.03 1.32
N LEU A 108 -19.51 -3.90 0.28
CA LEU A 108 -18.55 -2.81 0.20
C LEU A 108 -19.27 -1.46 0.23
N GLN A 109 -20.37 -1.31 -0.53
CA GLN A 109 -21.15 -0.08 -0.56
C GLN A 109 -21.81 0.27 0.79
N LYS A 110 -22.16 -0.73 1.60
CA LYS A 110 -22.71 -0.49 2.96
C LYS A 110 -21.67 0.05 3.92
N GLU A 111 -20.39 -0.32 3.75
CA GLU A 111 -19.31 0.17 4.58
C GLU A 111 -18.86 1.59 4.19
N LEU A 112 -19.14 1.98 2.94
CA LEU A 112 -18.90 3.33 2.44
C LEU A 112 -20.11 4.22 2.72
N ASP A 113 -19.88 5.37 3.33
CA ASP A 113 -20.86 6.45 3.34
C ASP A 113 -20.87 7.10 1.94
N LEU A 114 -21.65 6.55 1.01
CA LEU A 114 -21.65 6.97 -0.40
C LEU A 114 -22.00 8.46 -0.55
N ASN A 115 -22.81 9.02 0.36
CA ASN A 115 -23.15 10.43 0.35
C ASN A 115 -21.95 11.36 0.64
N ASN A 116 -20.91 10.82 1.28
CA ASN A 116 -19.70 11.57 1.64
C ASN A 116 -18.41 10.91 1.14
N THR A 117 -18.50 9.93 0.25
CA THR A 117 -17.34 9.22 -0.27
C THR A 117 -17.07 9.63 -1.72
N TRP A 118 -15.82 10.02 -1.97
CA TRP A 118 -15.29 10.41 -3.27
C TRP A 118 -14.42 9.28 -3.78
N GLN A 119 -14.71 8.77 -4.97
CA GLN A 119 -13.96 7.69 -5.59
C GLN A 119 -12.81 8.23 -6.44
N LEU A 120 -11.65 7.60 -6.34
CA LEU A 120 -10.51 7.93 -7.20
C LEU A 120 -10.85 7.58 -8.65
N GLU A 121 -10.67 8.57 -9.53
CA GLU A 121 -10.70 8.40 -10.97
C GLU A 121 -9.28 8.60 -11.52
N ILE A 122 -8.73 7.56 -12.12
CA ILE A 122 -7.41 7.64 -12.76
C ILE A 122 -7.61 7.80 -14.27
N ASP A 123 -6.95 8.80 -14.82
CA ASP A 123 -6.83 8.96 -16.25
C ASP A 123 -6.11 7.75 -16.84
N LYS A 124 -6.84 6.92 -17.59
CA LYS A 124 -6.32 5.67 -18.16
C LYS A 124 -5.18 5.90 -19.13
N GLU A 125 -5.12 7.07 -19.78
CA GLU A 125 -4.05 7.42 -20.70
C GLU A 125 -2.71 7.66 -19.99
N LYS A 126 -2.75 8.03 -18.70
CA LYS A 126 -1.56 8.24 -17.86
C LYS A 126 -1.04 6.96 -17.20
N ILE A 127 -1.73 5.83 -17.34
CA ILE A 127 -1.28 4.56 -16.77
C ILE A 127 -0.21 3.95 -17.69
N SER A 128 1.05 4.11 -17.33
CA SER A 128 2.20 3.55 -18.06
C SER A 128 2.39 2.03 -17.92
N SER A 129 1.48 1.35 -17.26
CA SER A 129 1.56 -0.08 -16.97
C SER A 129 1.09 -0.93 -18.16
N LYS A 130 1.86 -1.97 -18.49
CA LYS A 130 1.47 -2.98 -19.51
C LYS A 130 0.18 -3.71 -19.16
N LYS A 131 -0.19 -3.74 -17.89
CA LYS A 131 -1.45 -4.30 -17.38
C LYS A 131 -2.13 -3.23 -16.54
N PRO A 132 -3.27 -2.69 -16.98
CA PRO A 132 -4.01 -1.73 -16.17
C PRO A 132 -4.45 -2.39 -14.85
N PRO A 133 -4.56 -1.64 -13.75
CA PRO A 133 -5.10 -2.15 -12.51
C PRO A 133 -6.56 -2.57 -12.71
N SER A 134 -6.96 -3.60 -11.97
CA SER A 134 -8.37 -3.93 -11.82
C SER A 134 -9.05 -2.88 -10.93
N MET A 135 -10.36 -2.70 -11.08
CA MET A 135 -11.13 -1.71 -10.34
C MET A 135 -12.45 -2.32 -9.88
N ILE A 136 -12.86 -1.96 -8.66
CA ILE A 136 -14.19 -2.23 -8.15
C ILE A 136 -14.89 -0.89 -7.93
N SER A 137 -15.76 -0.52 -8.87
CA SER A 137 -16.49 0.74 -8.83
C SER A 137 -17.66 0.68 -7.85
N CYS A 138 -17.86 1.78 -7.11
CA CYS A 138 -19.07 2.02 -6.33
C CYS A 138 -20.03 2.91 -7.11
N GLU A 139 -21.30 2.86 -6.73
CA GLU A 139 -22.34 3.75 -7.24
C GLU A 139 -22.21 5.12 -6.58
N THR A 140 -21.31 5.96 -7.10
CA THR A 140 -21.13 7.35 -6.65
C THR A 140 -20.99 8.27 -7.85
N ASP A 141 -21.47 9.49 -7.71
CA ASP A 141 -21.28 10.59 -8.67
C ASP A 141 -20.13 11.53 -8.26
N LYS A 142 -19.46 11.23 -7.15
CA LYS A 142 -18.36 12.03 -6.59
C LYS A 142 -17.02 11.40 -6.90
N PHE A 143 -16.18 12.14 -7.62
CA PHE A 143 -14.86 11.69 -8.01
C PHE A 143 -13.78 12.67 -7.57
N PHE A 144 -12.58 12.15 -7.34
CA PHE A 144 -11.38 12.94 -7.18
C PHE A 144 -10.27 12.40 -8.06
N ASN A 145 -9.47 13.29 -8.60
CA ASN A 145 -8.32 12.99 -9.45
C ASN A 145 -7.02 13.24 -8.70
N VAL A 146 -5.94 12.67 -9.19
CA VAL A 146 -4.59 12.90 -8.67
C VAL A 146 -3.64 13.20 -9.81
N ASN A 147 -2.76 14.19 -9.60
CA ASN A 147 -1.81 14.65 -10.59
C ASN A 147 -0.43 13.99 -10.42
N SER A 148 -0.14 13.48 -9.22
CA SER A 148 1.13 12.90 -8.85
C SER A 148 0.96 11.97 -7.64
N LEU A 149 1.97 11.18 -7.32
CA LEU A 149 1.96 10.36 -6.12
C LEU A 149 1.99 11.20 -4.84
N LYS A 150 2.70 12.34 -4.85
CA LYS A 150 2.68 13.29 -3.73
C LYS A 150 1.30 13.93 -3.54
N ASP A 151 0.65 14.34 -4.63
CA ASP A 151 -0.73 14.86 -4.58
C ASP A 151 -1.69 13.81 -4.00
N TYR A 152 -1.54 12.55 -4.43
CA TYR A 152 -2.31 11.44 -3.89
C TYR A 152 -2.10 11.26 -2.39
N ILE A 153 -0.84 11.23 -1.94
CA ILE A 153 -0.49 11.11 -0.53
C ILE A 153 -1.10 12.26 0.28
N ASN A 154 -1.00 13.49 -0.20
CA ASN A 154 -1.54 14.68 0.47
C ASN A 154 -3.06 14.61 0.63
N LYS A 155 -3.79 14.26 -0.43
CA LYS A 155 -5.25 14.08 -0.40
C LYS A 155 -5.66 12.96 0.53
N ALA A 156 -5.02 11.80 0.40
CA ALA A 156 -5.28 10.64 1.26
C ALA A 156 -4.95 10.92 2.74
N PHE A 157 -3.88 11.65 3.02
CA PHE A 157 -3.53 12.09 4.38
C PHE A 157 -4.57 13.04 4.96
N SER A 158 -5.09 13.97 4.15
CA SER A 158 -5.98 15.05 4.57
C SER A 158 -7.42 14.62 4.81
N CYS A 159 -7.86 13.54 4.15
CA CYS A 159 -9.27 13.12 4.19
C CYS A 159 -9.69 12.62 5.59
N LYS A 160 -11.00 12.65 5.85
CA LYS A 160 -11.59 12.16 7.10
C LYS A 160 -11.36 10.66 7.29
N LYS A 161 -11.73 9.86 6.29
CA LYS A 161 -11.48 8.41 6.22
C LYS A 161 -10.92 8.05 4.85
N PHE A 162 -9.91 7.20 4.84
CA PHE A 162 -9.37 6.64 3.63
C PHE A 162 -9.76 5.17 3.51
N TYR A 163 -10.38 4.82 2.40
CA TYR A 163 -10.75 3.46 2.05
C TYR A 163 -9.95 3.01 0.83
N CYS A 164 -9.50 1.79 0.80
CA CYS A 164 -8.84 1.22 -0.36
C CYS A 164 -9.07 -0.28 -0.47
N MET A 165 -8.83 -0.81 -1.66
CA MET A 165 -8.68 -2.24 -1.84
C MET A 165 -7.37 -2.72 -1.23
N PHE A 166 -7.28 -4.01 -0.97
CA PHE A 166 -6.07 -4.66 -0.48
C PHE A 166 -4.94 -4.59 -1.53
N ALA A 167 -4.22 -3.48 -1.56
CA ALA A 167 -3.22 -3.12 -2.56
C ALA A 167 -2.12 -2.23 -1.97
N GLY A 168 -1.30 -1.61 -2.80
CA GLY A 168 -0.16 -0.79 -2.36
C GLY A 168 -0.51 0.32 -1.36
N MET A 169 -1.70 0.91 -1.46
CA MET A 169 -2.14 1.94 -0.53
C MET A 169 -2.35 1.43 0.90
N SER A 170 -2.67 0.15 1.08
CA SER A 170 -2.75 -0.45 2.41
C SER A 170 -1.40 -0.50 3.15
N LEU A 171 -0.29 -0.37 2.41
CA LEU A 171 1.06 -0.25 2.97
C LEU A 171 1.51 1.22 3.09
N LEU A 172 1.15 2.04 2.12
CA LEU A 172 1.57 3.43 2.07
C LEU A 172 0.92 4.27 3.19
N MET A 173 -0.36 4.04 3.48
CA MET A 173 -1.06 4.81 4.50
C MET A 173 -0.42 4.69 5.89
N PRO A 174 -0.12 3.49 6.42
CA PRO A 174 0.63 3.36 7.66
C PRO A 174 2.04 3.98 7.60
N ALA A 175 2.69 3.93 6.44
CA ALA A 175 4.03 4.51 6.27
C ALA A 175 4.06 6.05 6.39
N ILE A 176 2.92 6.70 6.21
CA ILE A 176 2.72 8.15 6.43
C ILE A 176 2.01 8.45 7.75
N GLY A 177 1.80 7.46 8.59
CA GLY A 177 1.18 7.63 9.91
C GLY A 177 -0.34 7.73 9.90
N LYS A 178 -1.02 7.30 8.82
CA LYS A 178 -2.49 7.31 8.71
C LYS A 178 -3.07 5.90 8.61
N GLN A 179 -4.17 5.64 9.31
CA GLN A 179 -4.93 4.41 9.19
C GLN A 179 -5.74 4.39 7.90
N ALA A 180 -5.75 3.24 7.21
CA ALA A 180 -6.66 2.95 6.11
C ALA A 180 -7.73 1.94 6.52
N ASN A 181 -8.91 2.03 5.91
CA ASN A 181 -9.93 0.99 5.90
C ASN A 181 -9.71 0.17 4.62
N VAL A 182 -9.33 -1.09 4.76
CA VAL A 182 -8.85 -1.93 3.66
C VAL A 182 -9.85 -3.03 3.37
N PHE A 183 -10.45 -2.99 2.18
CA PHE A 183 -11.39 -4.02 1.74
C PHE A 183 -10.68 -5.22 1.14
N HIS A 184 -11.12 -6.40 1.51
CA HIS A 184 -10.68 -7.67 0.96
C HIS A 184 -11.79 -8.71 0.92
N GLY A 185 -11.64 -9.71 0.07
CA GLY A 185 -12.52 -10.88 -0.03
C GLY A 185 -11.79 -12.21 0.30
N LEU A 186 -10.71 -12.15 1.07
CA LEU A 186 -9.86 -13.30 1.35
C LEU A 186 -10.45 -14.14 2.48
N ASP A 187 -10.69 -15.44 2.22
CA ASP A 187 -11.24 -16.38 3.20
C ASP A 187 -10.27 -16.67 4.36
N ARG A 188 -8.96 -16.57 4.10
CA ARG A 188 -7.88 -16.84 5.05
C ARG A 188 -7.02 -15.62 5.32
N PHE A 189 -7.65 -14.48 5.55
CA PHE A 189 -6.90 -13.25 5.81
C PHE A 189 -5.98 -13.37 7.04
N ASN A 190 -6.39 -14.12 8.05
CA ASN A 190 -5.60 -14.30 9.27
C ASN A 190 -4.26 -15.02 8.99
N ASP A 191 -4.21 -15.90 8.01
CA ASP A 191 -2.98 -16.60 7.62
C ASP A 191 -2.00 -15.69 6.88
N MET A 192 -2.42 -14.48 6.52
CA MET A 192 -1.63 -13.49 5.80
C MET A 192 -1.05 -12.38 6.69
N GLU A 193 -0.97 -12.61 8.00
CA GLU A 193 -0.34 -11.64 8.95
C GLU A 193 1.08 -11.22 8.57
N VAL A 194 1.73 -12.07 7.80
CA VAL A 194 3.12 -11.91 7.36
C VAL A 194 3.34 -10.69 6.46
N TRP A 195 2.26 -10.14 5.86
CA TRP A 195 2.42 -9.26 4.71
C TRP A 195 2.09 -7.81 4.94
N PHE A 196 1.22 -7.53 5.89
CA PHE A 196 0.53 -6.26 5.89
C PHE A 196 0.54 -5.62 7.26
N CYS A 197 0.39 -4.32 7.26
CA CYS A 197 0.31 -3.46 8.43
C CYS A 197 -0.99 -3.74 9.21
N LYS A 198 -1.17 -4.96 9.70
CA LYS A 198 -2.43 -5.45 10.25
C LYS A 198 -2.87 -4.67 11.49
N LYS A 199 -1.91 -4.22 12.28
CA LYS A 199 -2.20 -3.44 13.50
C LYS A 199 -2.47 -1.97 13.23
N GLN A 200 -2.06 -1.46 12.06
CA GLN A 200 -2.17 -0.04 11.71
C GLN A 200 -3.41 0.27 10.87
N ASN A 201 -3.94 -0.73 10.15
CA ASN A 201 -5.11 -0.59 9.30
C ASN A 201 -6.32 -1.29 9.91
N ASN A 202 -7.51 -0.88 9.47
CA ASN A 202 -8.77 -1.58 9.71
C ASN A 202 -9.10 -2.42 8.47
N TYR A 203 -9.06 -3.75 8.58
CA TYR A 203 -9.35 -4.67 7.50
C TYR A 203 -10.80 -5.13 7.54
N ILE A 204 -11.51 -4.94 6.43
CA ILE A 204 -12.94 -5.19 6.32
C ILE A 204 -13.14 -6.30 5.27
N ASN A 205 -13.64 -7.44 5.73
CA ASN A 205 -13.97 -8.54 4.82
C ASN A 205 -15.32 -8.27 4.14
N VAL A 206 -15.27 -8.05 2.84
CA VAL A 206 -16.44 -7.86 1.96
C VAL A 206 -16.62 -9.03 0.99
N GLY A 207 -16.00 -10.16 1.30
CA GLY A 207 -16.16 -11.41 0.57
C GLY A 207 -17.47 -12.13 0.90
N GLN A 208 -17.76 -13.20 0.16
CA GLN A 208 -18.84 -14.12 0.55
C GLN A 208 -18.41 -14.85 1.82
N LEU A 209 -19.25 -14.82 2.84
CA LEU A 209 -19.07 -15.69 3.99
C LEU A 209 -19.00 -17.15 3.50
N PRO A 210 -18.09 -17.98 4.02
CA PRO A 210 -18.09 -19.39 3.71
C PRO A 210 -19.48 -19.95 4.00
N LYS A 211 -20.04 -20.70 3.06
CA LYS A 211 -21.30 -21.41 3.32
C LYS A 211 -21.05 -22.26 4.55
N VAL A 212 -21.77 -21.97 5.62
CA VAL A 212 -21.83 -22.86 6.80
C VAL A 212 -22.31 -24.21 6.28
N ARG A 213 -21.44 -25.19 6.31
CA ARG A 213 -21.75 -26.60 5.96
C ARG A 213 -22.42 -27.26 7.14
#